data_35b08842a0018e79850a3da106fbb80a
#
_entry.id   35b08842a0018e79850a3da106fbb80a
#
_cell.length_a   1.000
_cell.length_b   1.000
_cell.length_c   1.000
_cell.angle_alpha   90.00
_cell.angle_beta   90.00
_cell.angle_gamma   90.00
#
_symmetry.space_group_name_H-M   'P 1'
#
loop_
_entity.id
_entity.type
_entity.pdbx_description
1 polymer ?
#
loop_
_entity_poly.entity_id
_entity_poly.type
_entity_poly.pdbx_seq_one_letter_code
_entity_poly.pdbx_strand_id
1 'polypeptide(L)'
;TLGIGKFAGIDPTTALLIGFALSFSSTVFAVKVLEARGEMGSVHGRIAIGLLIVQDIVAVVFIAVSAGKVPSPWAVLLIGLIPLRPLLFKLLEKVGHGELLVLMGWLLPLDGAALFEVFGIKADLGALVLGVLLAGHPKTNELAKVLLSFKDLFLIGFFLSIGLSGGLTWEAFATALLLVALILPVKTLLYFLLMTSQRMRARSATLAALSLANYSEFGLIVGAIGVSAGLLGSYWLSVLAIALAISFLIAAPLNAISKTLYQRWRHPLHRFERRTRLPGDEVIRPGKAQVVVFGMGRVGTGAYDYLRAKWGDVVLGIDIDEDYVERHQKAGR
;
A
#
# COMPACT_ATOMS: atom_id res chain seq x y z
N THR A 1 7.06 -9.89 -18.29
CA THR A 1 8.54 -9.80 -18.37
C THR A 1 9.17 -10.96 -19.12
N LEU A 2 8.85 -12.24 -18.81
CA LEU A 2 9.43 -13.40 -19.50
C LEU A 2 9.21 -13.37 -21.03
N GLY A 3 8.01 -12.97 -21.50
CA GLY A 3 7.75 -12.82 -22.93
C GLY A 3 8.58 -11.71 -23.57
N ILE A 4 8.67 -10.55 -22.92
CA ILE A 4 9.47 -9.41 -23.37
C ILE A 4 10.96 -9.74 -23.31
N GLY A 5 11.41 -10.45 -22.25
CA GLY A 5 12.80 -10.89 -22.09
C GLY A 5 13.27 -11.81 -23.22
N LYS A 6 12.42 -12.75 -23.67
CA LYS A 6 12.72 -13.61 -24.82
C LYS A 6 12.93 -12.82 -26.12
N PHE A 7 12.09 -11.79 -26.35
CA PHE A 7 12.25 -10.93 -27.54
C PHE A 7 13.49 -10.03 -27.45
N ALA A 8 13.89 -9.62 -26.24
CA ALA A 8 15.04 -8.76 -26.01
C ALA A 8 16.36 -9.53 -25.79
N GLY A 9 16.38 -10.87 -25.88
CA GLY A 9 17.55 -11.67 -25.63
C GLY A 9 18.08 -11.63 -24.17
N ILE A 10 17.22 -11.29 -23.22
CA ILE A 10 17.55 -11.20 -21.79
C ILE A 10 17.45 -12.60 -21.18
N ASP A 11 18.44 -12.96 -20.36
CA ASP A 11 18.41 -14.22 -19.62
C ASP A 11 17.12 -14.37 -18.81
N PRO A 12 16.48 -15.56 -18.81
CA PRO A 12 15.22 -15.81 -18.11
C PRO A 12 15.26 -15.48 -16.61
N THR A 13 16.37 -15.70 -15.94
CA THR A 13 16.55 -15.39 -14.51
C THR A 13 16.53 -13.90 -14.26
N THR A 14 17.26 -13.15 -15.08
CA THR A 14 17.27 -11.68 -15.09
C THR A 14 15.87 -11.13 -15.36
N ALA A 15 15.18 -11.65 -16.39
CA ALA A 15 13.82 -11.22 -16.72
C ALA A 15 12.80 -11.51 -15.60
N LEU A 16 12.95 -12.63 -14.88
CA LEU A 16 12.15 -13.00 -13.73
C LEU A 16 12.37 -12.04 -12.57
N LEU A 17 13.62 -11.75 -12.21
CA LEU A 17 13.97 -10.85 -11.13
C LEU A 17 13.48 -9.42 -11.40
N ILE A 18 13.66 -8.92 -12.63
CA ILE A 18 13.14 -7.62 -13.04
C ILE A 18 11.61 -7.60 -12.94
N GLY A 19 10.93 -8.65 -13.42
CA GLY A 19 9.47 -8.77 -13.33
C GLY A 19 8.97 -8.81 -11.90
N PHE A 20 9.68 -9.53 -11.04
CA PHE A 20 9.38 -9.58 -9.61
C PHE A 20 9.60 -8.21 -8.96
N ALA A 21 10.73 -7.56 -9.22
CA ALA A 21 11.02 -6.21 -8.72
C ALA A 21 9.95 -5.17 -9.13
N LEU A 22 9.50 -5.19 -10.39
CA LEU A 22 8.49 -4.28 -10.91
C LEU A 22 7.04 -4.66 -10.52
N SER A 23 6.83 -5.84 -9.92
CA SER A 23 5.51 -6.25 -9.45
C SER A 23 5.05 -5.47 -8.20
N PHE A 24 5.97 -5.02 -7.38
CA PHE A 24 5.67 -4.26 -6.17
C PHE A 24 5.13 -2.87 -6.49
N SER A 25 4.16 -2.41 -5.68
CA SER A 25 3.61 -1.06 -5.74
C SER A 25 3.94 -0.30 -4.45
N SER A 26 4.14 1.01 -4.54
CA SER A 26 4.51 1.82 -3.39
C SER A 26 3.33 2.05 -2.45
N THR A 27 3.46 1.57 -1.23
CA THR A 27 2.50 1.78 -0.14
C THR A 27 2.38 3.26 0.19
N VAL A 28 3.50 3.99 0.24
CA VAL A 28 3.52 5.42 0.55
C VAL A 28 2.74 6.22 -0.47
N PHE A 29 2.97 5.97 -1.75
CA PHE A 29 2.30 6.68 -2.82
C PHE A 29 0.78 6.43 -2.77
N ALA A 30 0.36 5.18 -2.69
CA ALA A 30 -1.05 4.83 -2.68
C ALA A 30 -1.78 5.39 -1.44
N VAL A 31 -1.18 5.28 -0.26
CA VAL A 31 -1.75 5.83 0.99
C VAL A 31 -1.89 7.35 0.89
N LYS A 32 -0.87 8.08 0.45
CA LYS A 32 -0.95 9.54 0.27
C LYS A 32 -2.05 9.95 -0.72
N VAL A 33 -2.20 9.23 -1.84
CA VAL A 33 -3.26 9.49 -2.82
C VAL A 33 -4.65 9.25 -2.22
N LEU A 34 -4.84 8.16 -1.50
CA LEU A 34 -6.11 7.82 -0.87
C LEU A 34 -6.45 8.79 0.28
N GLU A 35 -5.46 9.17 1.09
CA GLU A 35 -5.60 10.13 2.18
C GLU A 35 -5.99 11.52 1.66
N ALA A 36 -5.27 12.02 0.65
CA ALA A 36 -5.56 13.31 0.03
C ALA A 36 -6.98 13.40 -0.56
N ARG A 37 -7.60 12.26 -0.87
CA ARG A 37 -8.98 12.18 -1.38
C ARG A 37 -10.02 11.86 -0.33
N GLY A 38 -9.61 11.55 0.91
CA GLY A 38 -10.50 11.04 1.95
C GLY A 38 -11.09 9.67 1.61
N GLU A 39 -10.39 8.86 0.80
CA GLU A 39 -10.86 7.57 0.29
C GLU A 39 -10.23 6.37 1.00
N MET A 40 -9.50 6.57 2.11
CA MET A 40 -8.87 5.50 2.90
C MET A 40 -9.87 4.44 3.37
N GLY A 41 -11.04 4.86 3.86
CA GLY A 41 -12.12 3.98 4.33
C GLY A 41 -13.00 3.40 3.22
N SER A 42 -12.83 3.81 1.97
CA SER A 42 -13.60 3.27 0.84
C SER A 42 -13.23 1.82 0.55
N VAL A 43 -14.14 1.07 -0.09
CA VAL A 43 -13.88 -0.33 -0.49
C VAL A 43 -12.61 -0.46 -1.32
N HIS A 44 -12.43 0.41 -2.32
CA HIS A 44 -11.24 0.38 -3.15
C HIS A 44 -9.96 0.77 -2.39
N GLY A 45 -10.05 1.70 -1.43
CA GLY A 45 -8.93 2.09 -0.58
C GLY A 45 -8.50 0.95 0.34
N ARG A 46 -9.43 0.34 1.05
CA ARG A 46 -9.14 -0.81 1.94
C ARG A 46 -8.53 -1.99 1.19
N ILE A 47 -9.05 -2.31 0.00
CA ILE A 47 -8.52 -3.42 -0.81
C ILE A 47 -7.14 -3.08 -1.36
N ALA A 48 -6.92 -1.85 -1.85
CA ALA A 48 -5.60 -1.43 -2.31
C ALA A 48 -4.56 -1.51 -1.18
N ILE A 49 -4.87 -1.00 0.02
CA ILE A 49 -4.00 -1.08 1.19
C ILE A 49 -3.73 -2.53 1.59
N GLY A 50 -4.77 -3.38 1.62
CA GLY A 50 -4.62 -4.81 1.92
C GLY A 50 -3.68 -5.52 0.96
N LEU A 51 -3.77 -5.23 -0.36
CA LEU A 51 -2.86 -5.77 -1.36
C LEU A 51 -1.42 -5.30 -1.15
N LEU A 52 -1.23 -4.03 -0.79
CA LEU A 52 0.09 -3.47 -0.51
C LEU A 52 0.73 -4.13 0.72
N ILE A 53 -0.03 -4.35 1.78
CA ILE A 53 0.45 -5.07 2.98
C ILE A 53 0.91 -6.50 2.60
N VAL A 54 0.13 -7.21 1.77
CA VAL A 54 0.53 -8.53 1.30
C VAL A 54 1.82 -8.46 0.48
N GLN A 55 1.97 -7.46 -0.41
CA GLN A 55 3.19 -7.26 -1.17
C GLN A 55 4.39 -6.98 -0.26
N ASP A 56 4.22 -6.13 0.76
CA ASP A 56 5.28 -5.82 1.72
C ASP A 56 5.71 -7.09 2.48
N ILE A 57 4.77 -7.94 2.89
CA ILE A 57 5.09 -9.24 3.50
C ILE A 57 5.88 -10.13 2.52
N VAL A 58 5.47 -10.23 1.26
CA VAL A 58 6.18 -11.02 0.24
C VAL A 58 7.59 -10.47 0.02
N ALA A 59 7.76 -9.14 -0.03
CA ALA A 59 9.08 -8.52 -0.14
C ALA A 59 9.97 -8.87 1.04
N VAL A 60 9.45 -8.79 2.26
CA VAL A 60 10.19 -9.13 3.49
C VAL A 60 10.59 -10.62 3.51
N VAL A 61 9.68 -11.52 3.12
CA VAL A 61 9.99 -12.96 3.01
C VAL A 61 11.08 -13.19 1.98
N PHE A 62 11.00 -12.54 0.81
CA PHE A 62 12.03 -12.63 -0.22
C PHE A 62 13.39 -12.15 0.31
N ILE A 63 13.42 -11.00 0.98
CA ILE A 63 14.64 -10.45 1.59
C ILE A 63 15.23 -11.43 2.62
N ALA A 64 14.39 -12.03 3.46
CA ALA A 64 14.82 -12.99 4.47
C ALA A 64 15.44 -14.25 3.85
N VAL A 65 14.77 -14.83 2.85
CA VAL A 65 15.24 -16.04 2.16
C VAL A 65 16.51 -15.77 1.35
N SER A 66 16.57 -14.61 0.67
CA SER A 66 17.73 -14.24 -0.18
C SER A 66 18.99 -13.90 0.61
N ALA A 67 18.88 -13.70 1.94
CA ALA A 67 20.03 -13.37 2.78
C ALA A 67 21.07 -14.47 2.86
N GLY A 68 20.72 -15.71 2.53
CA GLY A 68 21.62 -16.87 2.58
C GLY A 68 22.20 -17.18 3.97
N LYS A 69 21.84 -16.40 4.98
CA LYS A 69 22.26 -16.61 6.36
C LYS A 69 21.30 -17.61 7.01
N VAL A 70 21.84 -18.72 7.48
CA VAL A 70 21.11 -19.65 8.33
C VAL A 70 20.98 -18.99 9.70
N PRO A 71 19.75 -18.78 10.21
CA PRO A 71 19.57 -18.23 11.55
C PRO A 71 20.32 -19.05 12.58
N SER A 72 20.93 -18.39 13.56
CA SER A 72 21.53 -19.08 14.69
C SER A 72 20.49 -19.96 15.39
N PRO A 73 20.83 -21.14 15.93
CA PRO A 73 19.92 -21.94 16.74
C PRO A 73 19.27 -21.13 17.91
N TRP A 74 19.98 -20.12 18.38
CA TRP A 74 19.50 -19.19 19.41
C TRP A 74 18.40 -18.23 18.93
N ALA A 75 18.12 -18.15 17.62
CA ALA A 75 17.04 -17.34 17.08
C ALA A 75 15.65 -17.74 17.64
N VAL A 76 15.50 -18.95 18.15
CA VAL A 76 14.30 -19.42 18.88
C VAL A 76 13.98 -18.51 20.08
N LEU A 77 15.00 -17.88 20.69
CA LEU A 77 14.79 -16.93 21.81
C LEU A 77 14.01 -15.69 21.40
N LEU A 78 13.99 -15.33 20.12
CA LEU A 78 13.21 -14.20 19.61
C LEU A 78 11.68 -14.42 19.75
N ILE A 79 11.23 -15.68 19.88
CA ILE A 79 9.83 -15.99 20.22
C ILE A 79 9.48 -15.41 21.61
N GLY A 80 10.47 -15.25 22.48
CA GLY A 80 10.33 -14.59 23.79
C GLY A 80 9.95 -13.10 23.70
N LEU A 81 9.99 -12.47 22.53
CA LEU A 81 9.48 -11.12 22.32
C LEU A 81 7.94 -11.06 22.40
N ILE A 82 7.25 -12.16 22.09
CA ILE A 82 5.77 -12.20 22.13
C ILE A 82 5.24 -11.93 23.55
N PRO A 83 5.70 -12.64 24.60
CA PRO A 83 5.28 -12.35 25.98
C PRO A 83 5.79 -10.99 26.51
N LEU A 84 6.76 -10.37 25.85
CA LEU A 84 7.23 -9.01 26.20
C LEU A 84 6.27 -7.89 25.74
N ARG A 85 5.28 -8.20 24.93
CA ARG A 85 4.29 -7.22 24.43
C ARG A 85 3.67 -6.33 25.51
N PRO A 86 3.20 -6.84 26.66
CA PRO A 86 2.64 -5.97 27.69
C PRO A 86 3.68 -5.02 28.31
N LEU A 87 4.94 -5.42 28.35
CA LEU A 87 6.03 -4.55 28.81
C LEU A 87 6.28 -3.41 27.80
N LEU A 88 6.28 -3.72 26.51
CA LEU A 88 6.40 -2.70 25.44
C LEU A 88 5.23 -1.72 25.49
N PHE A 89 4.01 -2.18 25.77
CA PHE A 89 2.84 -1.33 25.94
C PHE A 89 2.98 -0.39 27.14
N LYS A 90 3.40 -0.90 28.30
CA LYS A 90 3.67 -0.08 29.50
C LYS A 90 4.77 0.95 29.26
N LEU A 91 5.81 0.57 28.50
CA LEU A 91 6.89 1.47 28.13
C LEU A 91 6.35 2.62 27.25
N LEU A 92 5.53 2.28 26.25
CA LEU A 92 4.91 3.25 25.34
C LEU A 92 3.94 4.19 26.10
N GLU A 93 3.23 3.69 27.11
CA GLU A 93 2.39 4.50 27.98
C GLU A 93 3.20 5.50 28.80
N LYS A 94 4.33 5.09 29.36
CA LYS A 94 5.22 5.93 30.21
C LYS A 94 5.90 7.06 29.42
N VAL A 95 6.21 6.82 28.16
CA VAL A 95 6.87 7.79 27.27
C VAL A 95 6.00 9.04 27.03
N GLY A 96 4.68 8.92 27.19
CA GLY A 96 3.78 10.06 27.00
C GLY A 96 3.58 10.40 25.52
N HIS A 97 3.63 11.70 25.22
CA HIS A 97 3.41 12.27 23.87
C HIS A 97 4.58 13.19 23.50
N GLY A 98 4.68 13.60 22.25
CA GLY A 98 5.67 14.57 21.77
C GLY A 98 7.04 13.97 21.52
N GLU A 99 8.11 14.68 21.91
CA GLU A 99 9.49 14.38 21.53
C GLU A 99 9.97 13.01 22.00
N LEU A 100 9.61 12.60 23.21
CA LEU A 100 9.97 11.29 23.75
C LEU A 100 9.33 10.15 22.96
N LEU A 101 8.11 10.35 22.45
CA LEU A 101 7.45 9.36 21.60
C LEU A 101 8.18 9.22 20.25
N VAL A 102 8.68 10.34 19.70
CA VAL A 102 9.52 10.34 18.49
C VAL A 102 10.79 9.54 18.70
N LEU A 103 11.52 9.83 19.79
CA LEU A 103 12.76 9.11 20.15
C LEU A 103 12.51 7.62 20.33
N MET A 104 11.41 7.25 21.01
CA MET A 104 11.01 5.85 21.17
C MET A 104 10.69 5.19 19.82
N GLY A 105 10.07 5.94 18.91
CA GLY A 105 9.79 5.51 17.54
C GLY A 105 11.04 5.17 16.74
N TRP A 106 12.16 5.83 17.03
CA TRP A 106 13.46 5.50 16.45
C TRP A 106 14.17 4.38 17.18
N LEU A 107 14.16 4.40 18.51
CA LEU A 107 14.88 3.44 19.33
C LEU A 107 14.36 2.02 19.09
N LEU A 108 13.05 1.81 19.14
CA LEU A 108 12.46 0.48 19.03
C LEU A 108 12.81 -0.26 17.72
N PRO A 109 12.65 0.33 16.53
CA PRO A 109 13.06 -0.33 15.28
C PRO A 109 14.57 -0.60 15.21
N LEU A 110 15.39 0.32 15.72
CA LEU A 110 16.85 0.16 15.71
C LEU A 110 17.30 -0.92 16.66
N ASP A 111 16.74 -0.98 17.89
CA ASP A 111 17.02 -2.05 18.84
C ASP A 111 16.52 -3.41 18.31
N GLY A 112 15.36 -3.45 17.67
CA GLY A 112 14.85 -4.64 17.02
C GLY A 112 15.77 -5.11 15.90
N ALA A 113 16.24 -4.18 15.07
CA ALA A 113 17.19 -4.45 14.00
C ALA A 113 18.50 -5.04 14.57
N ALA A 114 19.11 -4.37 15.56
CA ALA A 114 20.33 -4.82 16.19
C ALA A 114 20.16 -6.20 16.87
N LEU A 115 19.04 -6.40 17.57
CA LEU A 115 18.74 -7.68 18.22
C LEU A 115 18.69 -8.83 17.21
N PHE A 116 18.02 -8.64 16.08
CA PHE A 116 17.90 -9.69 15.05
C PHE A 116 19.24 -9.98 14.37
N GLU A 117 20.08 -8.96 14.15
CA GLU A 117 21.43 -9.16 13.60
C GLU A 117 22.31 -10.02 14.50
N VAL A 118 22.24 -9.87 15.82
CA VAL A 118 22.97 -10.73 16.79
C VAL A 118 22.62 -12.20 16.59
N PHE A 119 21.37 -12.51 16.22
CA PHE A 119 20.92 -13.88 15.95
C PHE A 119 21.12 -14.33 14.50
N GLY A 120 21.82 -13.53 13.68
CA GLY A 120 22.10 -13.85 12.28
C GLY A 120 20.89 -13.68 11.35
N ILE A 121 19.85 -12.98 11.81
CA ILE A 121 18.66 -12.62 11.02
C ILE A 121 18.82 -11.19 10.49
N LYS A 122 18.16 -10.86 9.39
CA LYS A 122 18.22 -9.49 8.83
C LYS A 122 17.60 -8.47 9.80
N ALA A 123 18.27 -7.32 9.90
CA ALA A 123 17.86 -6.17 10.69
C ALA A 123 16.41 -5.72 10.42
N ASP A 124 16.04 -5.68 9.13
CA ASP A 124 14.71 -5.24 8.67
C ASP A 124 13.57 -6.04 9.32
N LEU A 125 13.78 -7.35 9.50
CA LEU A 125 12.80 -8.23 10.16
C LEU A 125 12.63 -7.87 11.65
N GLY A 126 13.70 -7.47 12.32
CA GLY A 126 13.63 -7.06 13.73
C GLY A 126 12.78 -5.82 13.91
N ALA A 127 12.99 -4.81 13.09
CA ALA A 127 12.17 -3.61 13.09
C ALA A 127 10.69 -3.91 12.78
N LEU A 128 10.42 -4.77 11.81
CA LEU A 128 9.06 -5.18 11.44
C LEU A 128 8.37 -5.91 12.60
N VAL A 129 9.03 -6.90 13.21
CA VAL A 129 8.47 -7.70 14.33
C VAL A 129 8.13 -6.80 15.50
N LEU A 130 8.99 -5.86 15.89
CA LEU A 130 8.67 -4.92 16.95
C LEU A 130 7.49 -4.02 16.58
N GLY A 131 7.40 -3.57 15.34
CA GLY A 131 6.24 -2.82 14.84
C GLY A 131 4.93 -3.61 14.96
N VAL A 132 4.94 -4.90 14.60
CA VAL A 132 3.78 -5.81 14.71
C VAL A 132 3.42 -6.05 16.19
N LEU A 133 4.40 -6.21 17.07
CA LEU A 133 4.15 -6.39 18.52
C LEU A 133 3.49 -5.15 19.13
N LEU A 134 3.78 -3.96 18.65
CA LEU A 134 3.14 -2.71 19.07
C LEU A 134 1.75 -2.49 18.47
N ALA A 135 1.39 -3.24 17.43
CA ALA A 135 0.10 -3.09 16.78
C ALA A 135 -1.07 -3.28 17.75
N GLY A 136 -2.09 -2.41 17.60
CA GLY A 136 -3.27 -2.40 18.47
C GLY A 136 -3.18 -1.51 19.72
N HIS A 137 -2.03 -0.89 20.01
CA HIS A 137 -1.94 0.12 21.05
C HIS A 137 -2.40 1.49 20.52
N PRO A 138 -3.21 2.29 21.26
CA PRO A 138 -3.72 3.59 20.77
C PRO A 138 -2.63 4.55 20.30
N LYS A 139 -1.48 4.61 20.99
CA LYS A 139 -0.35 5.48 20.63
C LYS A 139 0.42 5.04 19.39
N THR A 140 0.22 3.82 18.92
CA THR A 140 0.91 3.33 17.71
C THR A 140 0.55 4.13 16.48
N ASN A 141 -0.69 4.63 16.39
CA ASN A 141 -1.11 5.49 15.29
C ASN A 141 -0.39 6.85 15.30
N GLU A 142 -0.17 7.43 16.49
CA GLU A 142 0.59 8.68 16.65
C GLU A 142 2.05 8.45 16.28
N LEU A 143 2.65 7.36 16.79
CA LEU A 143 4.01 6.96 16.49
C LEU A 143 4.21 6.74 14.98
N ALA A 144 3.30 6.02 14.32
CA ALA A 144 3.34 5.78 12.89
C ALA A 144 3.28 7.08 12.08
N LYS A 145 2.43 8.04 12.45
CA LYS A 145 2.35 9.35 11.77
C LYS A 145 3.67 10.12 11.84
N VAL A 146 4.32 10.10 13.00
CA VAL A 146 5.62 10.76 13.18
C VAL A 146 6.69 10.08 12.33
N LEU A 147 6.78 8.75 12.37
CA LEU A 147 7.76 7.99 11.60
C LEU A 147 7.56 8.12 10.08
N LEU A 148 6.31 8.21 9.62
CA LEU A 148 6.01 8.45 8.21
C LEU A 148 6.57 9.78 7.70
N SER A 149 6.65 10.82 8.53
CA SER A 149 7.25 12.10 8.15
C SER A 149 8.76 11.98 7.90
N PHE A 150 9.46 11.16 8.68
CA PHE A 150 10.89 10.88 8.46
C PHE A 150 11.11 9.95 7.26
N LYS A 151 10.19 9.05 6.99
CA LYS A 151 10.28 8.15 5.82
C LYS A 151 10.47 8.93 4.51
N ASP A 152 9.75 10.03 4.32
CA ASP A 152 9.89 10.86 3.12
C ASP A 152 11.30 11.44 2.98
N LEU A 153 11.91 11.87 4.08
CA LEU A 153 13.29 12.37 4.08
C LEU A 153 14.30 11.28 3.69
N PHE A 154 14.16 10.10 4.27
CA PHE A 154 15.03 8.97 3.93
C PHE A 154 14.83 8.48 2.50
N LEU A 155 13.61 8.50 2.01
CA LEU A 155 13.30 8.13 0.64
C LEU A 155 13.98 9.09 -0.35
N ILE A 156 13.94 10.40 -0.09
CA ILE A 156 14.66 11.41 -0.88
C ILE A 156 16.17 11.15 -0.84
N GLY A 157 16.74 10.92 0.35
CA GLY A 157 18.15 10.61 0.52
C GLY A 157 18.58 9.34 -0.23
N PHE A 158 17.73 8.32 -0.19
CA PHE A 158 17.95 7.06 -0.91
C PHE A 158 17.96 7.26 -2.43
N PHE A 159 16.97 7.96 -3.00
CA PHE A 159 16.96 8.26 -4.43
C PHE A 159 18.14 9.12 -4.86
N LEU A 160 18.49 10.11 -4.04
CA LEU A 160 19.64 10.97 -4.30
C LEU A 160 20.95 10.16 -4.29
N SER A 161 21.10 9.23 -3.35
CA SER A 161 22.26 8.33 -3.27
C SER A 161 22.40 7.48 -4.53
N ILE A 162 21.30 6.92 -5.03
CA ILE A 162 21.30 6.14 -6.29
C ILE A 162 21.66 7.06 -7.47
N GLY A 163 21.07 8.25 -7.54
CA GLY A 163 21.37 9.23 -8.60
C GLY A 163 22.84 9.65 -8.63
N LEU A 164 23.44 9.85 -7.46
CA LEU A 164 24.86 10.24 -7.32
C LEU A 164 25.84 9.08 -7.57
N SER A 165 25.39 7.83 -7.47
CA SER A 165 26.24 6.65 -7.73
C SER A 165 26.68 6.49 -9.19
N GLY A 166 26.34 7.43 -10.07
CA GLY A 166 26.91 7.54 -11.42
C GLY A 166 26.40 6.57 -12.47
N GLY A 167 25.33 5.81 -12.17
CA GLY A 167 24.76 4.82 -13.10
C GLY A 167 23.72 5.37 -14.10
N LEU A 168 23.52 6.67 -14.18
CA LEU A 168 22.53 7.31 -15.06
C LEU A 168 23.08 7.45 -16.49
N THR A 169 22.90 6.42 -17.29
CA THR A 169 23.22 6.46 -18.73
C THR A 169 21.96 6.71 -19.55
N TRP A 170 22.12 7.28 -20.75
CA TRP A 170 21.01 7.45 -21.69
C TRP A 170 20.37 6.11 -22.07
N GLU A 171 21.16 5.07 -22.18
CA GLU A 171 20.68 3.71 -22.45
C GLU A 171 19.80 3.17 -21.31
N ALA A 172 20.23 3.35 -20.05
CA ALA A 172 19.43 2.97 -18.89
C ALA A 172 18.10 3.76 -18.83
N PHE A 173 18.13 5.04 -19.18
CA PHE A 173 16.91 5.87 -19.24
C PHE A 173 15.96 5.38 -20.33
N ALA A 174 16.45 5.13 -21.54
CA ALA A 174 15.62 4.62 -22.64
C ALA A 174 15.02 3.23 -22.30
N THR A 175 15.82 2.34 -21.72
CA THR A 175 15.37 1.02 -21.28
C THR A 175 14.31 1.14 -20.18
N ALA A 176 14.52 2.00 -19.20
CA ALA A 176 13.55 2.25 -18.13
C ALA A 176 12.23 2.81 -18.68
N LEU A 177 12.29 3.77 -19.60
CA LEU A 177 11.11 4.33 -20.24
C LEU A 177 10.33 3.26 -21.00
N LEU A 178 11.01 2.40 -21.75
CA LEU A 178 10.41 1.28 -22.46
C LEU A 178 9.73 0.31 -21.49
N LEU A 179 10.40 -0.09 -20.40
CA LEU A 179 9.84 -0.97 -19.39
C LEU A 179 8.59 -0.35 -18.73
N VAL A 180 8.64 0.93 -18.37
CA VAL A 180 7.48 1.62 -17.80
C VAL A 180 6.34 1.66 -18.80
N ALA A 181 6.61 2.02 -20.07
CA ALA A 181 5.58 2.11 -21.11
C ALA A 181 4.90 0.77 -21.41
N LEU A 182 5.62 -0.35 -21.29
CA LEU A 182 5.07 -1.68 -21.55
C LEU A 182 4.50 -2.36 -20.30
N ILE A 183 5.23 -2.32 -19.20
CA ILE A 183 4.89 -3.12 -18.00
C ILE A 183 3.86 -2.41 -17.13
N LEU A 184 3.94 -1.09 -16.97
CA LEU A 184 3.03 -0.37 -16.08
C LEU A 184 1.55 -0.44 -16.54
N PRO A 185 1.20 -0.25 -17.84
CA PRO A 185 -0.16 -0.44 -18.31
C PRO A 185 -0.65 -1.89 -18.15
N VAL A 186 0.21 -2.88 -18.43
CA VAL A 186 -0.12 -4.29 -18.25
C VAL A 186 -0.36 -4.61 -16.77
N LYS A 187 0.49 -4.13 -15.87
CA LYS A 187 0.32 -4.27 -14.42
C LYS A 187 -1.02 -3.66 -13.97
N THR A 188 -1.32 -2.45 -14.40
CA THR A 188 -2.58 -1.76 -14.07
C THR A 188 -3.79 -2.53 -14.59
N LEU A 189 -3.72 -3.03 -15.82
CA LEU A 189 -4.77 -3.87 -16.41
C LEU A 189 -4.96 -5.17 -15.62
N LEU A 190 -3.88 -5.84 -15.25
CA LEU A 190 -3.94 -7.07 -14.44
C LEU A 190 -4.58 -6.83 -13.08
N TYR A 191 -4.27 -5.73 -12.39
CA TYR A 191 -4.96 -5.37 -11.15
C TYR A 191 -6.45 -5.13 -11.38
N PHE A 192 -6.81 -4.38 -12.42
CA PHE A 192 -8.21 -4.17 -12.76
C PHE A 192 -8.95 -5.48 -13.01
N LEU A 193 -8.39 -6.38 -13.84
CA LEU A 193 -8.98 -7.67 -14.14
C LEU A 193 -9.07 -8.57 -12.90
N LEU A 194 -8.04 -8.58 -12.06
CA LEU A 194 -8.05 -9.33 -10.81
C LEU A 194 -9.17 -8.85 -9.89
N MET A 195 -9.29 -7.56 -9.68
CA MET A 195 -10.28 -6.96 -8.79
C MET A 195 -11.72 -7.16 -9.31
N THR A 196 -11.94 -6.98 -10.60
CA THR A 196 -13.26 -7.27 -11.21
C THR A 196 -13.60 -8.77 -11.16
N SER A 197 -12.59 -9.65 -11.28
CA SER A 197 -12.79 -11.09 -11.08
C SER A 197 -13.22 -11.43 -9.65
N GLN A 198 -12.81 -10.64 -8.66
CA GLN A 198 -13.20 -10.74 -7.25
C GLN A 198 -14.51 -9.97 -6.93
N ARG A 199 -15.34 -9.69 -7.93
CA ARG A 199 -16.67 -9.08 -7.79
C ARG A 199 -16.67 -7.60 -7.42
N MET A 200 -15.55 -6.90 -7.52
CA MET A 200 -15.53 -5.45 -7.38
C MET A 200 -16.22 -4.78 -8.57
N ARG A 201 -16.85 -3.65 -8.32
CA ARG A 201 -17.36 -2.78 -9.39
C ARG A 201 -16.22 -2.25 -10.24
N ALA A 202 -16.48 -2.05 -11.54
CA ALA A 202 -15.48 -1.48 -12.45
C ALA A 202 -14.93 -0.13 -11.94
N ARG A 203 -15.76 0.70 -11.31
CA ARG A 203 -15.33 1.96 -10.70
C ARG A 203 -14.30 1.74 -9.60
N SER A 204 -14.65 0.93 -8.61
CA SER A 204 -13.77 0.62 -7.47
C SER A 204 -12.49 -0.07 -7.92
N ALA A 205 -12.60 -1.04 -8.84
CA ALA A 205 -11.47 -1.73 -9.43
C ALA A 205 -10.53 -0.79 -10.21
N THR A 206 -11.09 0.14 -10.99
CA THR A 206 -10.28 1.12 -11.74
C THR A 206 -9.53 2.05 -10.80
N LEU A 207 -10.20 2.61 -9.78
CA LEU A 207 -9.59 3.53 -8.82
C LEU A 207 -8.48 2.83 -8.01
N ALA A 208 -8.72 1.60 -7.55
CA ALA A 208 -7.70 0.81 -6.86
C ALA A 208 -6.53 0.47 -7.80
N ALA A 209 -6.79 -0.01 -9.03
CA ALA A 209 -5.74 -0.35 -9.98
C ALA A 209 -4.86 0.86 -10.32
N LEU A 210 -5.44 2.05 -10.47
CA LEU A 210 -4.71 3.29 -10.73
C LEU A 210 -3.89 3.75 -9.51
N SER A 211 -4.37 3.56 -8.28
CA SER A 211 -3.58 3.86 -7.08
C SER A 211 -2.39 2.93 -6.92
N LEU A 212 -2.46 1.71 -7.47
CA LEU A 212 -1.37 0.73 -7.51
C LEU A 212 -0.50 0.81 -8.78
N ALA A 213 -0.82 1.75 -9.70
CA ALA A 213 -0.10 1.95 -10.97
C ALA A 213 1.21 2.73 -10.77
N ASN A 214 2.10 2.19 -9.98
CA ASN A 214 3.44 2.70 -9.70
C ASN A 214 4.35 1.53 -9.32
N TYR A 215 5.64 1.79 -9.17
CA TYR A 215 6.60 0.82 -8.65
C TYR A 215 6.96 1.15 -7.20
N SER A 216 7.61 0.22 -6.51
CA SER A 216 7.99 0.35 -5.11
C SER A 216 9.50 0.37 -4.93
N GLU A 217 9.95 1.01 -3.87
CA GLU A 217 11.32 0.93 -3.36
C GLU A 217 11.76 -0.52 -3.08
N PHE A 218 10.84 -1.42 -2.75
CA PHE A 218 11.14 -2.86 -2.61
C PHE A 218 11.68 -3.47 -3.90
N GLY A 219 11.26 -2.97 -5.07
CA GLY A 219 11.83 -3.37 -6.36
C GLY A 219 13.32 -3.07 -6.47
N LEU A 220 13.78 -1.95 -5.91
CA LEU A 220 15.21 -1.62 -5.86
C LEU A 220 15.96 -2.52 -4.88
N ILE A 221 15.37 -2.86 -3.75
CA ILE A 221 15.99 -3.78 -2.78
C ILE A 221 16.15 -5.17 -3.42
N VAL A 222 15.12 -5.66 -4.11
CA VAL A 222 15.20 -6.91 -4.90
C VAL A 222 16.30 -6.83 -5.95
N GLY A 223 16.39 -5.70 -6.67
CA GLY A 223 17.43 -5.45 -7.65
C GLY A 223 18.84 -5.47 -7.03
N ALA A 224 19.03 -4.79 -5.90
CA ALA A 224 20.30 -4.75 -5.19
C ALA A 224 20.74 -6.14 -4.68
N ILE A 225 19.79 -6.93 -4.18
CA ILE A 225 20.04 -8.33 -3.80
C ILE A 225 20.43 -9.16 -5.03
N GLY A 226 19.72 -8.98 -6.15
CA GLY A 226 20.06 -9.65 -7.41
C GLY A 226 21.47 -9.32 -7.90
N VAL A 227 21.90 -8.06 -7.76
CA VAL A 227 23.27 -7.63 -8.10
C VAL A 227 24.29 -8.25 -7.15
N SER A 228 24.04 -8.20 -5.85
CA SER A 228 24.96 -8.78 -4.84
C SER A 228 25.10 -10.30 -4.96
N ALA A 229 24.07 -10.98 -5.45
CA ALA A 229 24.06 -12.41 -5.73
C ALA A 229 24.65 -12.78 -7.11
N GLY A 230 25.09 -11.81 -7.91
CA GLY A 230 25.59 -12.02 -9.27
C GLY A 230 24.53 -12.44 -10.29
N LEU A 231 23.26 -12.34 -9.95
CA LEU A 231 22.11 -12.68 -10.81
C LEU A 231 21.66 -11.52 -11.70
N LEU A 232 22.03 -10.29 -11.34
CA LEU A 232 21.75 -9.07 -12.11
C LEU A 232 23.04 -8.26 -12.29
N GLY A 233 23.21 -7.67 -13.47
CA GLY A 233 24.25 -6.65 -13.66
C GLY A 233 23.84 -5.31 -12.99
N SER A 234 24.82 -4.53 -12.55
CA SER A 234 24.61 -3.20 -11.93
C SER A 234 23.81 -2.24 -12.83
N TYR A 235 23.90 -2.39 -14.13
CA TYR A 235 23.08 -1.68 -15.11
C TYR A 235 21.58 -1.77 -14.79
N TRP A 236 21.07 -2.94 -14.43
CA TRP A 236 19.65 -3.13 -14.14
C TRP A 236 19.19 -2.43 -12.87
N LEU A 237 20.08 -2.22 -11.90
CA LEU A 237 19.74 -1.43 -10.71
C LEU A 237 19.45 0.03 -11.08
N SER A 238 20.27 0.61 -11.96
CA SER A 238 20.04 1.95 -12.50
C SER A 238 18.73 2.03 -13.31
N VAL A 239 18.47 1.03 -14.15
CA VAL A 239 17.19 0.94 -14.90
C VAL A 239 16.00 0.88 -13.97
N LEU A 240 16.04 0.06 -12.91
CA LEU A 240 14.96 -0.06 -11.93
C LEU A 240 14.74 1.25 -11.16
N ALA A 241 15.81 1.95 -10.78
CA ALA A 241 15.73 3.24 -10.09
C ALA A 241 15.06 4.32 -10.95
N ILE A 242 15.48 4.40 -12.23
CA ILE A 242 14.88 5.35 -13.19
C ILE A 242 13.42 4.97 -13.47
N ALA A 243 13.12 3.68 -13.67
CA ALA A 243 11.75 3.19 -13.88
C ALA A 243 10.82 3.54 -12.71
N LEU A 244 11.31 3.39 -11.48
CA LEU A 244 10.58 3.77 -10.27
C LEU A 244 10.27 5.27 -10.26
N ALA A 245 11.27 6.13 -10.52
CA ALA A 245 11.07 7.59 -10.57
C ALA A 245 10.07 7.99 -11.67
N ILE A 246 10.21 7.46 -12.88
CA ILE A 246 9.27 7.70 -13.99
C ILE A 246 7.87 7.24 -13.62
N SER A 247 7.74 6.08 -12.96
CA SER A 247 6.43 5.56 -12.55
C SER A 247 5.68 6.51 -11.62
N PHE A 248 6.37 7.17 -10.68
CA PHE A 248 5.77 8.19 -9.80
C PHE A 248 5.35 9.45 -10.56
N LEU A 249 6.19 9.91 -11.50
CA LEU A 249 5.85 11.05 -12.36
C LEU A 249 4.59 10.81 -13.19
N ILE A 250 4.36 9.57 -13.63
CA ILE A 250 3.16 9.18 -14.38
C ILE A 250 1.98 8.94 -13.43
N ALA A 251 2.20 8.25 -12.31
CA ALA A 251 1.14 7.85 -11.40
C ALA A 251 0.45 9.05 -10.74
N ALA A 252 1.17 10.13 -10.42
CA ALA A 252 0.60 11.29 -9.76
C ALA A 252 -0.50 11.97 -10.61
N PRO A 253 -0.26 12.43 -11.85
CA PRO A 253 -1.29 13.01 -12.70
C PRO A 253 -2.38 11.99 -13.08
N LEU A 254 -2.00 10.73 -13.33
CA LEU A 254 -2.95 9.67 -13.67
C LEU A 254 -3.97 9.45 -12.54
N ASN A 255 -3.50 9.47 -11.31
CA ASN A 255 -4.38 9.41 -10.16
C ASN A 255 -5.24 10.68 -10.04
N ALA A 256 -4.71 11.88 -10.24
CA ALA A 256 -5.48 13.12 -10.18
C ALA A 256 -6.71 13.09 -11.12
N ILE A 257 -6.56 12.53 -12.32
CA ILE A 257 -7.65 12.43 -13.31
C ILE A 257 -8.40 11.09 -13.29
N SER A 258 -8.14 10.20 -12.34
CA SER A 258 -8.68 8.83 -12.32
C SER A 258 -10.21 8.75 -12.38
N LYS A 259 -10.92 9.68 -11.70
CA LYS A 259 -12.39 9.75 -11.72
C LYS A 259 -12.91 10.13 -13.11
N THR A 260 -12.28 11.11 -13.75
CA THR A 260 -12.61 11.54 -15.11
C THR A 260 -12.29 10.46 -16.13
N LEU A 261 -11.14 9.79 -15.97
CA LEU A 261 -10.75 8.68 -16.81
C LEU A 261 -11.76 7.52 -16.73
N TYR A 262 -12.18 7.15 -15.52
CA TYR A 262 -13.24 6.16 -15.34
C TYR A 262 -14.55 6.61 -16.01
N GLN A 263 -14.99 7.85 -15.84
CA GLN A 263 -16.23 8.35 -16.47
C GLN A 263 -16.18 8.24 -17.98
N ARG A 264 -15.05 8.55 -18.61
CA ARG A 264 -14.86 8.46 -20.06
C ARG A 264 -14.93 7.01 -20.58
N TRP A 265 -14.36 6.06 -19.80
CA TRP A 265 -14.24 4.65 -20.19
C TRP A 265 -15.26 3.73 -19.49
N ARG A 266 -16.26 4.29 -18.80
CA ARG A 266 -17.21 3.49 -18.00
C ARG A 266 -17.91 2.39 -18.81
N HIS A 267 -18.34 2.65 -20.03
CA HIS A 267 -19.10 1.69 -20.85
C HIS A 267 -18.31 0.40 -21.16
N PRO A 268 -17.09 0.45 -21.71
CA PRO A 268 -16.30 -0.77 -21.90
C PRO A 268 -15.87 -1.41 -20.58
N LEU A 269 -15.60 -0.65 -19.53
CA LEU A 269 -15.17 -1.18 -18.24
C LEU A 269 -16.28 -1.95 -17.52
N HIS A 270 -17.54 -1.53 -17.66
CA HIS A 270 -18.69 -2.24 -17.08
C HIS A 270 -18.87 -3.68 -17.61
N ARG A 271 -18.36 -4.00 -18.78
CA ARG A 271 -18.43 -5.35 -19.35
C ARG A 271 -17.68 -6.40 -18.52
N PHE A 272 -16.70 -5.95 -17.73
CA PHE A 272 -15.91 -6.80 -16.85
C PHE A 272 -16.54 -6.97 -15.46
N GLU A 273 -17.64 -6.27 -15.15
CA GLU A 273 -18.35 -6.43 -13.88
C GLU A 273 -19.10 -7.78 -13.83
N ARG A 274 -18.97 -8.45 -12.70
CA ARG A 274 -19.79 -9.62 -12.41
C ARG A 274 -21.17 -9.20 -11.90
N ARG A 275 -22.17 -10.05 -12.11
CA ARG A 275 -23.55 -9.81 -11.63
C ARG A 275 -23.64 -9.75 -10.11
N THR A 276 -22.89 -10.59 -9.41
CA THR A 276 -22.76 -10.55 -7.95
C THR A 276 -21.63 -9.60 -7.56
N ARG A 277 -21.87 -8.75 -6.57
CA ARG A 277 -20.89 -7.73 -6.09
C ARG A 277 -20.35 -8.09 -4.72
N LEU A 278 -19.24 -7.47 -4.38
CA LEU A 278 -18.64 -7.56 -3.06
C LEU A 278 -19.53 -6.81 -2.04
N PRO A 279 -19.74 -7.32 -0.83
CA PRO A 279 -20.39 -6.56 0.23
C PRO A 279 -19.69 -5.22 0.43
N GLY A 280 -20.45 -4.14 0.58
CA GLY A 280 -19.94 -2.77 0.65
C GLY A 280 -19.61 -2.10 -0.69
N ASP A 281 -19.51 -2.83 -1.80
CA ASP A 281 -19.37 -2.27 -3.17
C ASP A 281 -20.68 -2.40 -3.99
N GLU A 282 -21.79 -2.61 -3.32
CA GLU A 282 -23.10 -2.69 -3.92
C GLU A 282 -23.62 -1.31 -4.33
N VAL A 283 -24.51 -1.27 -5.32
CA VAL A 283 -25.21 -0.04 -5.67
C VAL A 283 -26.25 0.24 -4.60
N ILE A 284 -26.10 1.34 -3.89
CA ILE A 284 -27.13 1.81 -2.99
C ILE A 284 -28.38 2.10 -3.82
N ARG A 285 -29.45 1.39 -3.54
CA ARG A 285 -30.76 1.62 -4.14
C ARG A 285 -31.57 2.46 -3.18
N PRO A 286 -31.87 3.72 -3.52
CA PRO A 286 -32.58 4.61 -2.60
C PRO A 286 -34.03 4.19 -2.33
N GLY A 287 -34.52 3.11 -2.98
CA GLY A 287 -35.87 2.60 -2.76
C GLY A 287 -36.93 3.66 -3.06
N LYS A 288 -37.81 3.94 -2.07
CA LYS A 288 -38.84 4.97 -2.15
C LYS A 288 -38.37 6.33 -1.62
N ALA A 289 -37.06 6.49 -1.32
CA ALA A 289 -36.55 7.71 -0.73
C ALA A 289 -36.69 8.90 -1.69
N GLN A 290 -37.31 9.96 -1.17
CA GLN A 290 -37.46 11.25 -1.85
C GLN A 290 -36.57 12.32 -1.24
N VAL A 291 -36.13 12.12 0.00
CA VAL A 291 -35.25 13.02 0.75
C VAL A 291 -34.01 12.26 1.21
N VAL A 292 -32.86 12.86 1.01
CA VAL A 292 -31.57 12.26 1.41
C VAL A 292 -30.85 13.21 2.36
N VAL A 293 -30.46 12.69 3.52
CA VAL A 293 -29.61 13.37 4.49
C VAL A 293 -28.19 12.85 4.38
N PHE A 294 -27.26 13.71 4.02
CA PHE A 294 -25.83 13.37 3.93
C PHE A 294 -25.10 13.71 5.23
N GLY A 295 -24.42 12.72 5.79
CA GLY A 295 -23.70 12.81 7.06
C GLY A 295 -24.65 12.54 8.25
N MET A 296 -24.52 11.33 8.84
CA MET A 296 -25.35 10.86 9.96
C MET A 296 -24.69 11.09 11.33
N GLY A 297 -23.83 12.10 11.44
CA GLY A 297 -23.33 12.60 12.72
C GLY A 297 -24.45 13.27 13.56
N ARG A 298 -24.07 13.93 14.64
CA ARG A 298 -25.03 14.53 15.59
C ARG A 298 -26.10 15.40 14.93
N VAL A 299 -25.72 16.28 14.01
CA VAL A 299 -26.66 17.19 13.33
C VAL A 299 -27.52 16.45 12.30
N GLY A 300 -26.87 15.58 11.49
CA GLY A 300 -27.56 14.81 10.46
C GLY A 300 -28.59 13.83 11.04
N THR A 301 -28.27 13.19 12.17
CA THR A 301 -29.23 12.33 12.89
C THR A 301 -30.45 13.10 13.34
N GLY A 302 -30.27 14.30 13.93
CA GLY A 302 -31.39 15.14 14.32
C GLY A 302 -32.24 15.58 13.14
N ALA A 303 -31.61 15.95 12.02
CA ALA A 303 -32.33 16.31 10.80
C ALA A 303 -33.09 15.11 10.21
N TYR A 304 -32.43 13.92 10.18
CA TYR A 304 -33.06 12.68 9.72
C TYR A 304 -34.31 12.34 10.56
N ASP A 305 -34.19 12.33 11.88
CA ASP A 305 -35.29 12.01 12.79
C ASP A 305 -36.46 12.99 12.63
N TYR A 306 -36.19 14.29 12.53
CA TYR A 306 -37.18 15.32 12.26
C TYR A 306 -37.90 15.11 10.92
N LEU A 307 -37.15 14.88 9.85
CA LEU A 307 -37.69 14.69 8.50
C LEU A 307 -38.50 13.41 8.40
N ARG A 308 -38.04 12.33 9.04
CA ARG A 308 -38.72 11.04 9.07
C ARG A 308 -40.02 11.11 9.84
N ALA A 309 -40.03 11.84 10.96
CA ALA A 309 -41.28 12.10 11.72
C ALA A 309 -42.32 12.86 10.89
N LYS A 310 -41.88 13.77 10.01
CA LYS A 310 -42.76 14.59 9.19
C LYS A 310 -43.23 13.92 7.89
N TRP A 311 -42.33 13.17 7.21
CA TRP A 311 -42.57 12.62 5.87
C TRP A 311 -42.58 11.10 5.82
N GLY A 312 -42.32 10.42 6.94
CA GLY A 312 -42.33 8.97 7.01
C GLY A 312 -41.12 8.30 6.34
N ASP A 313 -41.33 7.12 5.81
CA ASP A 313 -40.27 6.22 5.30
C ASP A 313 -39.75 6.57 3.89
N VAL A 314 -39.79 7.87 3.55
CA VAL A 314 -39.22 8.42 2.32
C VAL A 314 -37.90 9.15 2.54
N VAL A 315 -37.35 9.09 3.75
CA VAL A 315 -36.11 9.75 4.15
C VAL A 315 -35.02 8.70 4.23
N LEU A 316 -33.87 8.95 3.56
CA LEU A 316 -32.69 8.10 3.57
C LEU A 316 -31.52 8.86 4.19
N GLY A 317 -30.90 8.30 5.22
CA GLY A 317 -29.63 8.77 5.76
C GLY A 317 -28.45 8.10 5.06
N ILE A 318 -27.43 8.87 4.71
CA ILE A 318 -26.20 8.38 4.10
C ILE A 318 -25.01 8.91 4.88
N ASP A 319 -24.09 8.02 5.27
CA ASP A 319 -22.81 8.40 5.85
C ASP A 319 -21.67 7.64 5.16
N ILE A 320 -20.46 8.21 5.24
CA ILE A 320 -19.23 7.60 4.73
C ILE A 320 -18.61 6.66 5.78
N ASP A 321 -18.94 6.85 7.05
CA ASP A 321 -18.44 6.06 8.18
C ASP A 321 -19.34 4.85 8.42
N GLU A 322 -18.80 3.66 8.17
CA GLU A 322 -19.50 2.37 8.35
C GLU A 322 -19.98 2.18 9.80
N ASP A 323 -19.20 2.62 10.80
CA ASP A 323 -19.57 2.49 12.21
C ASP A 323 -20.81 3.32 12.56
N TYR A 324 -20.96 4.50 11.93
CA TYR A 324 -22.18 5.31 12.05
C TYR A 324 -23.36 4.62 11.38
N VAL A 325 -23.17 4.10 10.15
CA VAL A 325 -24.23 3.40 9.40
C VAL A 325 -24.73 2.20 10.19
N GLU A 326 -23.83 1.34 10.70
CA GLU A 326 -24.24 0.16 11.50
C GLU A 326 -25.00 0.56 12.77
N ARG A 327 -24.53 1.59 13.48
CA ARG A 327 -25.23 2.07 14.71
C ARG A 327 -26.65 2.56 14.40
N HIS A 328 -26.82 3.29 13.30
CA HIS A 328 -28.13 3.80 12.90
C HIS A 328 -29.05 2.70 12.40
N GLN A 329 -28.53 1.71 11.65
CA GLN A 329 -29.31 0.53 11.23
C GLN A 329 -29.78 -0.28 12.43
N LYS A 330 -28.89 -0.53 13.43
CA LYS A 330 -29.27 -1.21 14.69
C LYS A 330 -30.29 -0.42 15.50
N ALA A 331 -30.33 0.89 15.37
CA ALA A 331 -31.33 1.78 15.99
C ALA A 331 -32.63 1.91 15.16
N GLY A 332 -32.79 1.18 14.05
CA GLY A 332 -33.99 1.23 13.21
C GLY A 332 -34.12 2.48 12.35
N ARG A 333 -33.00 3.12 12.07
CA ARG A 333 -32.91 4.30 11.21
C ARG A 333 -32.45 3.97 9.81
#